data_c22e89ce7fa530ac13a4d31522af78dd
#
_entry.id   c22e89ce7fa530ac13a4d31522af78dd
#
_cell.length_a   1.000
_cell.length_b   1.000
_cell.length_c   1.000
_cell.angle_alpha   90.00
_cell.angle_beta   90.00
_cell.angle_gamma   90.00
#
_symmetry.space_group_name_H-M   'P 1'
#
loop_
_entity.id
_entity.type
_entity.pdbx_description
1 polymer ?
#
loop_
_entity_poly.entity_id
_entity_poly.type
_entity_poly.pdbx_seq_one_letter_code
_entity_poly.pdbx_strand_id
1 'polypeptide(L)'
;MTTEKNDQLERIADALERLAPKTEDFPNFDNFSAFMWHVAPDYLEPVKITNAVDISLLKGIDQVRDILLSNTMQFANGFPANNALLWGARGMGKSSLVKAVHTKINNDGLNLKIVELQRDDLGSVSRLLKVLRGLPYKFILFCDDLSFSYDDQNYKSLKAILDGGLEGRPENVISVSYTHLRAHETTD
;
A
#
# COMPACT_ATOMS: atom_id res chain seq x y z
N MET A 1 -23.74 33.50 35.05
CA MET A 1 -22.86 34.03 33.98
C MET A 1 -21.73 33.11 33.57
N THR A 2 -21.14 32.26 34.43
CA THR A 2 -20.04 31.32 34.07
C THR A 2 -20.54 30.08 33.33
N THR A 3 -21.73 29.57 33.68
CA THR A 3 -22.30 28.33 33.09
C THR A 3 -22.79 28.53 31.66
N GLU A 4 -23.43 29.66 31.35
CA GLU A 4 -23.88 29.98 29.99
C GLU A 4 -22.71 30.19 29.00
N LYS A 5 -21.61 30.75 29.50
CA LYS A 5 -20.41 30.96 28.69
C LYS A 5 -19.71 29.64 28.35
N ASN A 6 -19.74 28.65 29.25
CA ASN A 6 -19.22 27.31 29.05
C ASN A 6 -20.06 26.55 28.02
N ASP A 7 -21.39 26.63 28.11
CA ASP A 7 -22.33 26.00 27.17
C ASP A 7 -22.17 26.57 25.74
N GLN A 8 -21.92 27.88 25.62
CA GLN A 8 -21.62 28.49 24.33
C GLN A 8 -20.27 28.05 23.74
N LEU A 9 -19.24 27.87 24.59
CA LEU A 9 -17.93 27.39 24.15
C LEU A 9 -18.00 25.94 23.71
N GLU A 10 -18.73 25.08 24.41
CA GLU A 10 -18.96 23.70 24.01
C GLU A 10 -19.69 23.61 22.65
N ARG A 11 -20.74 24.40 22.46
CA ARG A 11 -21.46 24.44 21.17
C ARG A 11 -20.61 24.96 20.03
N ILE A 12 -19.69 25.90 20.29
CA ILE A 12 -18.72 26.38 19.29
C ILE A 12 -17.69 25.31 19.01
N ALA A 13 -17.18 24.61 20.01
CA ALA A 13 -16.23 23.48 19.84
C ALA A 13 -16.87 22.36 19.01
N ASP A 14 -18.10 21.95 19.32
CA ASP A 14 -18.85 20.96 18.56
C ASP A 14 -19.09 21.39 17.09
N ALA A 15 -19.39 22.67 16.87
CA ALA A 15 -19.58 23.22 15.55
C ALA A 15 -18.26 23.23 14.74
N LEU A 16 -17.15 23.60 15.40
CA LEU A 16 -15.82 23.57 14.80
C LEU A 16 -15.35 22.14 14.51
N GLU A 17 -15.64 21.17 15.39
CA GLU A 17 -15.34 19.75 15.15
C GLU A 17 -16.13 19.16 13.96
N ARG A 18 -17.36 19.67 13.72
CA ARG A 18 -18.15 19.29 12.52
C ARG A 18 -17.63 19.94 11.24
N LEU A 19 -17.05 21.13 11.32
CA LEU A 19 -16.50 21.88 10.19
C LEU A 19 -15.04 21.50 9.87
N ALA A 20 -14.27 21.12 10.89
CA ALA A 20 -12.95 20.58 10.79
C ALA A 20 -13.02 19.11 11.26
N PRO A 21 -13.35 18.17 10.37
CA PRO A 21 -13.33 16.76 10.75
C PRO A 21 -11.96 16.47 11.33
N LYS A 22 -11.95 15.76 12.47
CA LYS A 22 -10.72 15.35 13.17
C LYS A 22 -9.70 14.96 12.12
N THR A 23 -8.55 15.60 12.13
CA THR A 23 -7.37 15.13 11.38
C THR A 23 -7.32 13.64 11.67
N GLU A 24 -7.48 12.84 10.62
CA GLU A 24 -7.49 11.38 10.75
C GLU A 24 -6.27 11.03 11.60
N ASP A 25 -6.49 10.41 12.75
CA ASP A 25 -5.41 9.92 13.61
C ASP A 25 -4.72 8.80 12.83
N PHE A 26 -3.72 9.17 12.03
CA PHE A 26 -2.91 8.16 11.35
C PHE A 26 -2.26 7.27 12.40
N PRO A 27 -2.24 5.96 12.15
CA PRO A 27 -1.65 5.02 13.10
C PRO A 27 -0.20 5.38 13.35
N ASN A 28 0.27 5.07 14.55
CA ASN A 28 1.68 5.23 14.87
C ASN A 28 2.51 4.27 14.01
N PHE A 29 3.16 4.82 12.97
CA PHE A 29 3.97 4.07 12.02
C PHE A 29 5.22 3.43 12.65
N ASP A 30 5.67 3.89 13.82
CA ASP A 30 6.82 3.29 14.49
C ASP A 30 6.48 1.92 15.09
N ASN A 31 5.24 1.71 15.50
CA ASN A 31 4.80 0.48 16.15
C ASN A 31 4.37 -0.61 15.15
N PHE A 32 4.12 -0.25 13.90
CA PHE A 32 3.60 -1.17 12.89
C PHE A 32 4.37 -1.04 11.59
N SER A 33 4.51 -2.16 10.88
CA SER A 33 5.15 -2.20 9.57
C SER A 33 4.19 -2.52 8.42
N ALA A 34 2.95 -2.91 8.73
CA ALA A 34 1.95 -3.26 7.73
C ALA A 34 0.61 -2.60 8.04
N PHE A 35 -0.07 -2.17 6.99
CA PHE A 35 -1.31 -1.43 7.04
C PHE A 35 -2.25 -1.89 5.92
N MET A 36 -3.55 -1.77 6.16
CA MET A 36 -4.60 -1.91 5.16
C MET A 36 -5.24 -0.55 4.94
N TRP A 37 -5.40 -0.16 3.69
CA TRP A 37 -6.12 1.05 3.33
C TRP A 37 -7.61 0.80 3.24
N HIS A 38 -8.40 1.64 3.88
CA HIS A 38 -9.85 1.63 3.83
C HIS A 38 -10.38 2.96 3.31
N VAL A 39 -11.56 2.89 2.68
CA VAL A 39 -12.30 4.06 2.19
C VAL A 39 -13.64 4.19 2.91
N ALA A 40 -14.14 5.43 3.00
CA ALA A 40 -15.44 5.76 3.61
C ALA A 40 -15.60 5.37 5.10
N PRO A 41 -14.80 5.94 6.05
CA PRO A 41 -13.80 7.00 5.86
C PRO A 41 -12.46 6.49 5.36
N ASP A 42 -11.64 7.40 4.80
CA ASP A 42 -10.27 7.10 4.40
C ASP A 42 -9.40 6.93 5.64
N TYR A 43 -8.83 5.73 5.88
CA TYR A 43 -7.92 5.50 7.00
C TYR A 43 -6.97 4.33 6.73
N LEU A 44 -5.87 4.30 7.49
CA LEU A 44 -4.90 3.21 7.49
C LEU A 44 -5.10 2.35 8.74
N GLU A 45 -5.52 1.12 8.57
CA GLU A 45 -5.61 0.13 9.65
C GLU A 45 -4.27 -0.57 9.84
N PRO A 46 -3.66 -0.51 11.05
CA PRO A 46 -2.44 -1.26 11.32
C PRO A 46 -2.74 -2.77 11.37
N VAL A 47 -1.97 -3.55 10.65
CA VAL A 47 -2.14 -5.00 10.55
C VAL A 47 -0.88 -5.72 11.03
N LYS A 48 -1.05 -6.81 11.78
CA LYS A 48 0.06 -7.71 12.08
C LYS A 48 0.22 -8.71 10.93
N ILE A 49 1.40 -8.76 10.34
CA ILE A 49 1.73 -9.82 9.38
C ILE A 49 1.96 -11.11 10.17
N THR A 50 0.93 -11.95 10.26
CA THR A 50 0.94 -13.13 11.11
C THR A 50 1.51 -14.38 10.45
N ASN A 51 1.64 -14.42 9.13
CA ASN A 51 2.03 -15.62 8.38
C ASN A 51 3.08 -15.32 7.30
N ALA A 52 4.10 -14.54 7.63
CA ALA A 52 5.21 -14.36 6.72
C ALA A 52 6.04 -15.65 6.69
N VAL A 53 6.03 -16.33 5.57
CA VAL A 53 6.91 -17.47 5.32
C VAL A 53 8.34 -16.96 5.22
N ASP A 54 9.30 -17.69 5.80
CA ASP A 54 10.70 -17.35 5.59
C ASP A 54 11.04 -17.39 4.10
N ILE A 55 11.71 -16.37 3.61
CA ILE A 55 12.02 -16.19 2.20
C ILE A 55 12.82 -17.37 1.61
N SER A 56 13.61 -18.07 2.44
CA SER A 56 14.38 -19.25 2.06
C SER A 56 13.53 -20.48 1.76
N LEU A 57 12.30 -20.50 2.25
CA LEU A 57 11.34 -21.60 2.01
C LEU A 57 10.60 -21.46 0.67
N LEU A 58 10.67 -20.31 0.03
CA LEU A 58 10.09 -20.07 -1.29
C LEU A 58 10.97 -20.67 -2.36
N LYS A 59 10.67 -21.89 -2.80
CA LYS A 59 11.44 -22.64 -3.79
C LYS A 59 10.84 -22.54 -5.18
N GLY A 60 11.69 -22.65 -6.21
CA GLY A 60 11.26 -22.63 -7.62
C GLY A 60 10.96 -21.25 -8.19
N ILE A 61 11.14 -20.21 -7.40
CA ILE A 61 10.96 -18.80 -7.81
C ILE A 61 12.20 -17.95 -7.49
N ASP A 62 13.37 -18.58 -7.45
CA ASP A 62 14.61 -17.97 -6.96
C ASP A 62 14.96 -16.69 -7.73
N GLN A 63 14.87 -16.70 -9.05
CA GLN A 63 15.16 -15.52 -9.87
C GLN A 63 14.22 -14.35 -9.56
N VAL A 64 12.92 -14.61 -9.50
CA VAL A 64 11.91 -13.57 -9.22
C VAL A 64 12.08 -13.04 -7.81
N ARG A 65 12.36 -13.94 -6.85
CA ARG A 65 12.64 -13.60 -5.45
C ARG A 65 13.85 -12.66 -5.36
N ASP A 66 14.96 -13.00 -6.00
CA ASP A 66 16.21 -12.24 -5.89
C ASP A 66 16.08 -10.86 -6.55
N ILE A 67 15.38 -10.77 -7.68
CA ILE A 67 15.08 -9.49 -8.35
C ILE A 67 14.20 -8.61 -7.45
N LEU A 68 13.10 -9.16 -6.92
CA LEU A 68 12.19 -8.39 -6.07
C LEU A 68 12.89 -7.94 -4.78
N LEU A 69 13.62 -8.84 -4.14
CA LEU A 69 14.37 -8.54 -2.92
C LEU A 69 15.41 -7.44 -3.16
N SER A 70 16.21 -7.56 -4.21
CA SER A 70 17.24 -6.57 -4.56
C SER A 70 16.64 -5.19 -4.83
N ASN A 71 15.60 -5.11 -5.66
CA ASN A 71 14.91 -3.86 -5.99
C ASN A 71 14.29 -3.21 -4.74
N THR A 72 13.66 -4.02 -3.88
CA THR A 72 13.01 -3.51 -2.67
C THR A 72 14.03 -3.11 -1.60
N MET A 73 15.13 -3.85 -1.46
CA MET A 73 16.24 -3.51 -0.58
C MET A 73 16.90 -2.18 -0.99
N GLN A 74 17.13 -1.98 -2.30
CA GLN A 74 17.64 -0.72 -2.84
C GLN A 74 16.71 0.44 -2.46
N PHE A 75 15.41 0.28 -2.62
CA PHE A 75 14.41 1.27 -2.24
C PHE A 75 14.41 1.58 -0.74
N ALA A 76 14.45 0.54 0.11
CA ALA A 76 14.47 0.70 1.57
C ALA A 76 15.72 1.45 2.06
N ASN A 77 16.83 1.33 1.35
CA ASN A 77 18.06 2.08 1.59
C ASN A 77 18.05 3.52 1.02
N GLY A 78 16.92 3.97 0.46
CA GLY A 78 16.75 5.34 -0.02
C GLY A 78 17.19 5.58 -1.47
N PHE A 79 17.58 4.54 -2.21
CA PHE A 79 17.94 4.64 -3.61
C PHE A 79 16.70 4.52 -4.52
N PRO A 80 16.75 5.08 -5.75
CA PRO A 80 15.69 4.90 -6.72
C PRO A 80 15.44 3.43 -7.01
N ALA A 81 14.16 3.04 -7.10
CA ALA A 81 13.75 1.68 -7.42
C ALA A 81 12.50 1.68 -8.32
N ASN A 82 12.28 0.58 -8.98
CA ASN A 82 11.17 0.42 -9.92
C ASN A 82 9.93 -0.16 -9.24
N ASN A 83 8.77 0.14 -9.80
CA ASN A 83 7.56 -0.61 -9.52
C ASN A 83 7.72 -2.05 -10.02
N ALA A 84 7.09 -3.02 -9.34
CA ALA A 84 7.17 -4.42 -9.72
C ALA A 84 5.77 -4.97 -10.02
N LEU A 85 5.65 -5.69 -11.13
CA LEU A 85 4.47 -6.46 -11.47
C LEU A 85 4.82 -7.94 -11.51
N LEU A 86 4.26 -8.71 -10.58
CA LEU A 86 4.40 -10.17 -10.55
C LEU A 86 3.23 -10.78 -11.34
N TRP A 87 3.54 -11.69 -12.25
CA TRP A 87 2.53 -12.38 -13.05
C TRP A 87 2.72 -13.91 -12.96
N GLY A 88 1.63 -14.65 -13.13
CA GLY A 88 1.67 -16.11 -13.08
C GLY A 88 0.38 -16.71 -12.55
N ALA A 89 0.27 -18.04 -12.57
CA ALA A 89 -0.92 -18.76 -12.13
C ALA A 89 -1.27 -18.49 -10.65
N ARG A 90 -2.54 -18.70 -10.30
CA ARG A 90 -3.01 -18.61 -8.92
C ARG A 90 -2.29 -19.69 -8.08
N GLY A 91 -2.01 -19.36 -6.81
CA GLY A 91 -1.36 -20.30 -5.89
C GLY A 91 0.18 -20.40 -6.01
N MET A 92 0.82 -19.67 -6.91
CA MET A 92 2.29 -19.69 -7.09
C MET A 92 3.08 -18.89 -6.03
N GLY A 93 2.46 -18.50 -4.92
CA GLY A 93 3.17 -17.85 -3.82
C GLY A 93 3.52 -16.37 -4.03
N LYS A 94 2.93 -15.66 -5.02
CA LYS A 94 3.25 -14.25 -5.31
C LYS A 94 3.03 -13.33 -4.10
N SER A 95 1.87 -13.44 -3.45
CA SER A 95 1.53 -12.68 -2.25
C SER A 95 2.46 -13.04 -1.08
N SER A 96 2.76 -14.34 -0.92
CA SER A 96 3.73 -14.81 0.10
C SER A 96 5.13 -14.25 -0.14
N LEU A 97 5.55 -14.12 -1.40
CA LEU A 97 6.84 -13.54 -1.76
C LEU A 97 6.94 -12.08 -1.35
N VAL A 98 5.92 -11.25 -1.62
CA VAL A 98 5.93 -9.83 -1.25
C VAL A 98 6.01 -9.69 0.28
N LYS A 99 5.21 -10.45 1.02
CA LYS A 99 5.23 -10.46 2.49
C LYS A 99 6.58 -10.95 3.05
N ALA A 100 7.17 -11.98 2.45
CA ALA A 100 8.49 -12.50 2.84
C ALA A 100 9.62 -11.49 2.60
N VAL A 101 9.61 -10.80 1.45
CA VAL A 101 10.58 -9.74 1.13
C VAL A 101 10.47 -8.59 2.13
N HIS A 102 9.25 -8.11 2.40
CA HIS A 102 9.01 -7.06 3.38
C HIS A 102 9.53 -7.46 4.77
N THR A 103 9.19 -8.68 5.23
CA THR A 103 9.64 -9.19 6.54
C THR A 103 11.16 -9.32 6.60
N LYS A 104 11.78 -9.86 5.56
CA LYS A 104 13.26 -9.99 5.49
C LYS A 104 13.95 -8.64 5.62
N ILE A 105 13.49 -7.62 4.89
CA ILE A 105 14.07 -6.28 4.91
C ILE A 105 13.93 -5.62 6.29
N ASN A 106 12.78 -5.79 6.95
CA ASN A 106 12.60 -5.25 8.30
C ASN A 106 13.46 -6.01 9.34
N ASN A 107 13.62 -7.35 9.18
CA ASN A 107 14.53 -8.14 10.04
C ASN A 107 16.00 -7.74 9.85
N ASP A 108 16.37 -7.22 8.68
CA ASP A 108 17.71 -6.68 8.42
C ASP A 108 17.88 -5.25 9.00
N GLY A 109 16.91 -4.74 9.75
CA GLY A 109 16.99 -3.48 10.48
C GLY A 109 16.55 -2.25 9.68
N LEU A 110 15.95 -2.43 8.50
CA LEU A 110 15.38 -1.34 7.71
C LEU A 110 13.91 -1.11 8.09
N ASN A 111 13.47 0.14 8.06
CA ASN A 111 12.11 0.52 8.46
C ASN A 111 11.20 0.70 7.24
N LEU A 112 10.90 -0.41 6.58
CA LEU A 112 10.05 -0.46 5.40
C LEU A 112 8.60 -0.75 5.82
N LYS A 113 7.66 0.03 5.32
CA LYS A 113 6.22 -0.15 5.54
C LYS A 113 5.57 -0.79 4.32
N ILE A 114 4.51 -1.58 4.54
CA ILE A 114 3.67 -2.11 3.47
C ILE A 114 2.23 -1.66 3.70
N VAL A 115 1.60 -1.14 2.65
CA VAL A 115 0.18 -0.77 2.64
C VAL A 115 -0.53 -1.64 1.62
N GLU A 116 -1.46 -2.46 2.08
CA GLU A 116 -2.32 -3.27 1.22
C GLU A 116 -3.52 -2.44 0.78
N LEU A 117 -3.76 -2.43 -0.53
CA LEU A 117 -4.89 -1.77 -1.17
C LEU A 117 -5.76 -2.83 -1.83
N GLN A 118 -7.03 -2.87 -1.48
CA GLN A 118 -7.99 -3.78 -2.11
C GLN A 118 -8.34 -3.30 -3.52
N ARG A 119 -8.74 -4.24 -4.39
CA ARG A 119 -9.08 -3.96 -5.77
C ARG A 119 -10.20 -2.93 -5.90
N ASP A 120 -11.22 -3.05 -5.06
CA ASP A 120 -12.40 -2.17 -5.12
C ASP A 120 -12.06 -0.72 -4.72
N ASP A 121 -10.95 -0.53 -4.01
CA ASP A 121 -10.47 0.76 -3.50
C ASP A 121 -9.42 1.43 -4.40
N LEU A 122 -9.10 0.83 -5.56
CA LEU A 122 -8.09 1.36 -6.50
C LEU A 122 -8.38 2.81 -6.95
N GLY A 123 -9.66 3.20 -7.04
CA GLY A 123 -10.04 4.58 -7.33
C GLY A 123 -9.58 5.61 -6.30
N SER A 124 -9.21 5.16 -5.09
CA SER A 124 -8.75 6.02 -3.99
C SER A 124 -7.22 6.19 -3.90
N VAL A 125 -6.45 5.52 -4.78
CA VAL A 125 -4.96 5.53 -4.76
C VAL A 125 -4.39 6.93 -4.69
N SER A 126 -4.94 7.89 -5.43
CA SER A 126 -4.45 9.28 -5.40
C SER A 126 -4.55 9.90 -4.00
N ARG A 127 -5.61 9.59 -3.25
CA ARG A 127 -5.78 10.07 -1.87
C ARG A 127 -4.77 9.41 -0.94
N LEU A 128 -4.62 8.09 -1.04
CA LEU A 128 -3.61 7.35 -0.29
C LEU A 128 -2.19 7.88 -0.56
N LEU A 129 -1.81 8.10 -1.82
CA LEU A 129 -0.49 8.63 -2.16
C LEU A 129 -0.24 10.04 -1.60
N LYS A 130 -1.28 10.88 -1.52
CA LYS A 130 -1.18 12.19 -0.85
C LYS A 130 -0.87 12.06 0.63
N VAL A 131 -1.53 11.11 1.31
CA VAL A 131 -1.28 10.78 2.72
C VAL A 131 0.16 10.33 2.94
N LEU A 132 0.65 9.40 2.11
CA LEU A 132 1.97 8.79 2.27
C LEU A 132 3.12 9.75 1.91
N ARG A 133 2.90 10.70 1.00
CA ARG A 133 3.93 11.58 0.43
C ARG A 133 4.74 12.36 1.46
N GLY A 134 4.12 12.82 2.52
CA GLY A 134 4.77 13.65 3.55
C GLY A 134 5.41 12.86 4.69
N LEU A 135 5.29 11.54 4.70
CA LEU A 135 5.73 10.71 5.80
C LEU A 135 7.20 10.32 5.66
N PRO A 136 7.98 10.27 6.77
CA PRO A 136 9.41 9.98 6.75
C PRO A 136 9.73 8.49 6.62
N TYR A 137 8.85 7.70 6.01
CA TYR A 137 8.98 6.26 5.84
C TYR A 137 8.99 5.88 4.37
N LYS A 138 9.56 4.72 4.05
CA LYS A 138 9.45 4.08 2.74
C LYS A 138 8.28 3.11 2.73
N PHE A 139 7.46 3.15 1.68
CA PHE A 139 6.24 2.36 1.56
C PHE A 139 6.25 1.48 0.32
N ILE A 140 5.87 0.23 0.51
CA ILE A 140 5.39 -0.64 -0.57
C ILE A 140 3.88 -0.47 -0.63
N LEU A 141 3.35 -0.01 -1.75
CA LEU A 141 1.93 -0.13 -2.06
C LEU A 141 1.69 -1.50 -2.68
N PHE A 142 1.01 -2.35 -1.95
CA PHE A 142 0.72 -3.72 -2.35
C PHE A 142 -0.73 -3.85 -2.80
N CYS A 143 -0.94 -4.24 -4.06
CA CYS A 143 -2.26 -4.49 -4.60
C CYS A 143 -2.41 -5.98 -4.89
N ASP A 144 -3.35 -6.62 -4.17
CA ASP A 144 -3.68 -8.02 -4.35
C ASP A 144 -4.63 -8.20 -5.55
N ASP A 145 -4.31 -9.17 -6.39
CA ASP A 145 -5.13 -9.64 -7.52
C ASP A 145 -5.65 -8.55 -8.47
N LEU A 146 -4.71 -7.92 -9.18
CA LEU A 146 -5.05 -7.04 -10.29
C LEU A 146 -5.45 -7.86 -11.53
N SER A 147 -6.50 -8.70 -11.43
CA SER A 147 -7.07 -9.37 -12.60
C SER A 147 -7.88 -8.36 -13.41
N PHE A 148 -7.26 -7.80 -14.44
CA PHE A 148 -7.90 -6.83 -15.31
C PHE A 148 -8.51 -7.50 -16.53
N SER A 149 -9.74 -7.12 -16.86
CA SER A 149 -10.20 -7.16 -18.25
C SER A 149 -9.57 -5.97 -18.99
N TYR A 150 -9.31 -6.09 -20.29
CA TYR A 150 -8.66 -5.07 -21.14
C TYR A 150 -9.31 -3.68 -21.08
N ASP A 151 -10.54 -3.56 -20.58
CA ASP A 151 -11.32 -2.33 -20.45
C ASP A 151 -11.41 -1.75 -19.04
N ASP A 152 -10.67 -2.29 -18.06
CA ASP A 152 -10.77 -1.83 -16.68
C ASP A 152 -10.14 -0.43 -16.51
N GLN A 153 -10.99 0.58 -16.36
CA GLN A 153 -10.57 1.97 -16.16
C GLN A 153 -9.72 2.15 -14.88
N ASN A 154 -9.92 1.29 -13.88
CA ASN A 154 -9.17 1.34 -12.63
C ASN A 154 -7.70 0.98 -12.85
N TYR A 155 -7.40 0.05 -13.76
CA TYR A 155 -6.02 -0.26 -14.13
C TYR A 155 -5.33 0.91 -14.84
N LYS A 156 -5.99 1.51 -15.80
CA LYS A 156 -5.45 2.67 -16.52
C LYS A 156 -5.15 3.82 -15.56
N SER A 157 -6.05 4.04 -14.59
CA SER A 157 -5.88 5.03 -13.54
C SER A 157 -4.72 4.69 -12.61
N LEU A 158 -4.62 3.45 -12.14
CA LEU A 158 -3.51 2.99 -11.31
C LEU A 158 -2.18 3.13 -12.05
N LYS A 159 -2.11 2.68 -13.29
CA LYS A 159 -0.91 2.79 -14.12
C LYS A 159 -0.51 4.25 -14.32
N ALA A 160 -1.44 5.12 -14.70
CA ALA A 160 -1.17 6.55 -14.90
C ALA A 160 -0.64 7.23 -13.62
N ILE A 161 -1.17 6.85 -12.45
CA ILE A 161 -0.73 7.39 -11.16
C ILE A 161 0.66 6.86 -10.78
N LEU A 162 0.93 5.58 -11.03
CA LEU A 162 2.19 4.94 -10.69
C LEU A 162 3.32 5.27 -11.68
N ASP A 163 2.98 5.52 -12.95
CA ASP A 163 3.94 5.96 -13.98
C ASP A 163 4.26 7.45 -13.88
N GLY A 164 3.62 8.18 -12.98
CA GLY A 164 3.94 9.58 -12.69
C GLY A 164 3.14 10.60 -13.50
N GLY A 165 1.82 10.63 -13.35
CA GLY A 165 1.00 11.76 -13.79
C GLY A 165 1.58 13.11 -13.33
N LEU A 166 0.92 14.24 -13.62
CA LEU A 166 1.43 15.59 -13.33
C LEU A 166 1.97 15.79 -11.89
N GLU A 167 1.43 15.08 -10.89
CA GLU A 167 1.91 15.14 -9.51
C GLU A 167 3.07 14.17 -9.22
N GLY A 168 3.37 13.24 -10.11
CA GLY A 168 4.39 12.21 -9.95
C GLY A 168 4.09 11.20 -8.81
N ARG A 169 4.70 10.04 -8.90
CA ARG A 169 4.74 9.09 -7.78
C ARG A 169 5.57 9.70 -6.64
N PRO A 170 5.13 9.59 -5.37
CA PRO A 170 5.97 9.99 -4.25
C PRO A 170 7.29 9.20 -4.25
N GLU A 171 8.41 9.86 -3.99
CA GLU A 171 9.75 9.22 -3.95
C GLU A 171 9.88 8.17 -2.83
N ASN A 172 8.99 8.24 -1.86
CA ASN A 172 8.94 7.32 -0.73
C ASN A 172 7.95 6.16 -0.92
N VAL A 173 7.41 5.96 -2.13
CA VAL A 173 6.46 4.88 -2.43
C VAL A 173 6.90 4.12 -3.67
N ILE A 174 6.93 2.78 -3.60
CA ILE A 174 6.95 1.89 -4.77
C ILE A 174 5.70 1.01 -4.76
N SER A 175 5.23 0.59 -5.93
CA SER A 175 4.15 -0.37 -6.02
C SER A 175 4.68 -1.77 -6.32
N VAL A 176 4.11 -2.75 -5.65
CA VAL A 176 4.27 -4.16 -5.96
C VAL A 176 2.89 -4.76 -6.13
N SER A 177 2.57 -5.17 -7.33
CA SER A 177 1.27 -5.75 -7.66
C SER A 177 1.43 -7.09 -8.35
N TYR A 178 0.38 -7.89 -8.35
CA TYR A 178 0.40 -9.10 -9.13
C TYR A 178 -0.91 -9.31 -9.90
N THR A 179 -0.81 -10.06 -10.99
CA THR A 179 -1.95 -10.41 -11.83
C THR A 179 -1.98 -11.92 -12.05
N HIS A 180 -3.18 -12.42 -12.25
CA HIS A 180 -3.41 -13.79 -12.67
C HIS A 180 -3.56 -13.83 -14.20
N LEU A 181 -2.78 -14.69 -14.86
CA LEU A 181 -3.06 -15.06 -16.25
C LEU A 181 -4.35 -15.87 -16.25
N ARG A 182 -5.42 -15.34 -16.82
CA ARG A 182 -6.52 -16.20 -17.26
C ARG A 182 -5.98 -17.00 -18.45
N ALA A 183 -6.08 -18.33 -18.39
CA ALA A 183 -5.93 -19.14 -19.58
C ALA A 183 -6.96 -18.62 -20.59
N HIS A 184 -6.49 -18.11 -21.73
CA HIS A 184 -7.36 -17.90 -22.87
C HIS A 184 -7.90 -19.29 -23.20
N GLU A 185 -9.21 -19.47 -23.06
CA GLU A 185 -9.89 -20.54 -23.75
C GLU A 185 -9.61 -20.29 -25.23
N THR A 186 -8.69 -21.05 -25.79
CA THR A 186 -8.59 -21.25 -27.23
C THR A 186 -9.85 -21.98 -27.62
N THR A 187 -10.88 -21.25 -28.01
CA THR A 187 -11.98 -21.80 -28.83
C THR A 187 -11.40 -22.00 -30.20
N ASP A 188 -11.13 -23.28 -30.52
CA ASP A 188 -11.04 -23.78 -31.90
C ASP A 188 -12.36 -23.58 -32.65
#